data_2b40b6ce220d164c1562acb43a3ba9fe
#
_entry.id   2b40b6ce220d164c1562acb43a3ba9fe
#
_cell.length_a   1.000
_cell.length_b   1.000
_cell.length_c   1.000
_cell.angle_alpha   90.00
_cell.angle_beta   90.00
_cell.angle_gamma   90.00
#
_symmetry.space_group_name_H-M   'P 1'
#
loop_
_entity.id
_entity.type
_entity.pdbx_description
1 polymer ?
#
loop_
_entity_poly.entity_id
_entity_poly.type
_entity_poly.pdbx_seq_one_letter_code
_entity_poly.pdbx_strand_id
1 'polypeptide(L)'
;MRIRKDRDKHTMEHAKPSSALQRLALDGLLTAMLVLLGMLKLPSLIPGAEFQLSAPYAVCLAAAVGFRRYLGIGICSSLIQLLLGTHTIWNVLIAMVFRITAGAIAAKKPEKRLRLLLAGPIGTGCARLVLAAMLRVPALPLLAAAVPGMIFTAVCTALFYPAFCRAAAQAGFPRFGKPVPCRQSHPEKTYRGK
;
A
#
# COMPACT_ATOMS: atom_id res chain seq x y z
N MET A 1 -49.71 12.71 -29.05
CA MET A 1 -49.16 12.90 -27.72
C MET A 1 -48.16 11.79 -27.30
N ARG A 2 -47.48 11.13 -28.25
CA ARG A 2 -46.55 10.00 -28.02
C ARG A 2 -45.08 10.35 -28.27
N ILE A 3 -44.78 11.48 -28.89
CA ILE A 3 -43.41 11.85 -29.33
C ILE A 3 -42.59 12.53 -28.23
N ARG A 4 -43.19 12.93 -27.10
CA ARG A 4 -42.49 13.65 -26.02
C ARG A 4 -41.87 12.72 -24.99
N LYS A 5 -42.27 11.45 -24.95
CA LYS A 5 -41.83 10.47 -23.94
C LYS A 5 -40.53 9.75 -24.32
N ASP A 6 -40.12 9.79 -25.58
CA ASP A 6 -38.89 9.16 -26.04
C ASP A 6 -37.66 10.07 -25.98
N ARG A 7 -37.88 11.39 -25.91
CA ARG A 7 -36.76 12.36 -25.82
C ARG A 7 -36.17 12.44 -24.42
N ASP A 8 -36.95 12.13 -23.36
CA ASP A 8 -36.49 12.19 -21.95
C ASP A 8 -35.77 10.91 -21.50
N LYS A 9 -35.83 9.83 -22.28
CA LYS A 9 -35.06 8.61 -22.02
C LYS A 9 -33.62 8.69 -22.49
N HIS A 10 -33.31 9.53 -23.44
CA HIS A 10 -31.96 9.70 -24.01
C HIS A 10 -31.06 10.65 -23.21
N THR A 11 -31.60 11.41 -22.25
CA THR A 11 -30.82 12.42 -21.50
C THR A 11 -30.35 11.97 -20.13
N MET A 12 -30.71 10.77 -19.69
CA MET A 12 -30.27 10.24 -18.38
C MET A 12 -29.58 8.87 -18.45
N GLU A 13 -29.05 8.51 -19.58
CA GLU A 13 -28.06 7.45 -19.63
C GLU A 13 -26.72 8.08 -19.20
N HIS A 14 -26.61 8.40 -17.91
CA HIS A 14 -25.31 8.58 -17.27
C HIS A 14 -24.54 7.29 -17.55
N ALA A 15 -23.65 7.36 -18.54
CA ALA A 15 -22.80 6.27 -18.95
C ALA A 15 -22.14 5.73 -17.69
N LYS A 16 -22.61 4.56 -17.24
CA LYS A 16 -22.03 3.86 -16.11
C LYS A 16 -20.55 3.72 -16.43
N PRO A 17 -19.64 4.37 -15.71
CA PRO A 17 -18.23 4.40 -16.10
C PRO A 17 -17.77 2.97 -16.30
N SER A 18 -17.09 2.69 -17.41
CA SER A 18 -16.63 1.35 -17.72
C SER A 18 -15.82 0.86 -16.54
N SER A 19 -15.92 -0.41 -16.18
CA SER A 19 -15.19 -0.98 -15.05
C SER A 19 -13.67 -0.76 -15.13
N ALA A 20 -13.16 -0.56 -16.35
CA ALA A 20 -11.77 -0.18 -16.62
C ALA A 20 -11.45 1.25 -16.17
N LEU A 21 -12.35 2.22 -16.45
CA LEU A 21 -12.16 3.60 -16.04
C LEU A 21 -12.17 3.76 -14.52
N GLN A 22 -13.09 3.07 -13.84
CA GLN A 22 -13.13 3.05 -12.36
C GLN A 22 -11.85 2.47 -11.76
N ARG A 23 -11.30 1.40 -12.34
CA ARG A 23 -10.03 0.81 -11.90
C ARG A 23 -8.87 1.78 -12.09
N LEU A 24 -8.81 2.46 -13.23
CA LEU A 24 -7.77 3.44 -13.53
C LEU A 24 -7.84 4.63 -12.56
N ALA A 25 -9.03 5.15 -12.29
CA ALA A 25 -9.24 6.23 -11.34
C ALA A 25 -8.80 5.84 -9.91
N LEU A 26 -9.13 4.61 -9.48
CA LEU A 26 -8.68 4.08 -8.19
C LEU A 26 -7.16 3.92 -8.14
N ASP A 27 -6.52 3.43 -9.19
CA ASP A 27 -5.07 3.30 -9.25
C ASP A 27 -4.38 4.67 -9.21
N GLY A 28 -4.95 5.67 -9.87
CA GLY A 28 -4.52 7.06 -9.79
C GLY A 28 -4.62 7.62 -8.37
N LEU A 29 -5.75 7.41 -7.70
CA LEU A 29 -5.94 7.84 -6.31
C LEU A 29 -4.95 7.17 -5.35
N LEU A 30 -4.74 5.85 -5.48
CA LEU A 30 -3.80 5.11 -4.66
C LEU A 30 -2.35 5.55 -4.91
N THR A 31 -2.02 5.88 -6.16
CA THR A 31 -0.71 6.44 -6.54
C THR A 31 -0.52 7.82 -5.90
N ALA A 32 -1.52 8.70 -5.98
CA ALA A 32 -1.48 10.02 -5.35
C ALA A 32 -1.28 9.93 -3.83
N MET A 33 -2.02 9.04 -3.16
CA MET A 33 -1.84 8.78 -1.73
C MET A 33 -0.43 8.30 -1.40
N LEU A 34 0.14 7.42 -2.23
CA LEU A 34 1.50 6.91 -2.03
C LEU A 34 2.55 8.02 -2.22
N VAL A 35 2.34 8.93 -3.18
CA VAL A 35 3.20 10.11 -3.38
C VAL A 35 3.13 11.04 -2.18
N LEU A 36 1.92 11.42 -1.75
CA LEU A 36 1.72 12.31 -0.60
C LEU A 36 2.35 11.75 0.67
N LEU A 37 2.11 10.47 0.98
CA LEU A 37 2.71 9.82 2.14
C LEU A 37 4.23 9.67 2.02
N GLY A 38 4.77 9.61 0.80
CA GLY A 38 6.20 9.59 0.54
C GLY A 38 6.87 10.95 0.76
N MET A 39 6.12 12.05 0.58
CA MET A 39 6.59 13.40 0.87
C MET A 39 6.55 13.72 2.37
N LEU A 40 5.67 13.06 3.12
CA LEU A 40 5.58 13.21 4.57
C LEU A 40 6.73 12.44 5.25
N LYS A 41 7.84 13.13 5.43
CA LYS A 41 8.96 12.67 6.25
C LYS A 41 8.72 13.10 7.69
N LEU A 42 8.52 12.14 8.59
CA LEU A 42 8.43 12.44 10.01
C LEU A 42 9.83 12.74 10.54
N PRO A 43 10.01 13.87 11.28
CA PRO A 43 11.29 14.16 11.89
C PRO A 43 11.65 13.03 12.85
N SER A 44 12.82 12.42 12.66
CA SER A 44 13.32 11.40 13.57
C SER A 44 14.17 12.06 14.65
N LEU A 45 13.92 11.69 15.90
CA LEU A 45 14.76 12.06 17.04
C LEU A 45 16.13 11.34 17.00
N ILE A 46 16.27 10.35 16.13
CA ILE A 46 17.48 9.53 16.00
C ILE A 46 18.16 9.87 14.67
N PRO A 47 19.42 10.35 14.67
CA PRO A 47 20.16 10.62 13.45
C PRO A 47 20.26 9.37 12.57
N GLY A 48 19.90 9.50 11.28
CA GLY A 48 19.96 8.40 10.32
C GLY A 48 18.72 7.50 10.27
N ALA A 49 17.74 7.66 11.17
CA ALA A 49 16.47 6.98 11.10
C ALA A 49 15.46 7.82 10.31
N GLU A 50 14.92 7.29 9.24
CA GLU A 50 13.86 7.94 8.48
C GLU A 50 12.53 7.21 8.75
N PHE A 51 11.56 7.93 9.30
CA PHE A 51 10.20 7.43 9.48
C PHE A 51 9.34 7.86 8.29
N GLN A 52 9.02 6.91 7.44
CA GLN A 52 8.21 7.16 6.25
C GLN A 52 6.87 6.44 6.37
N LEU A 53 5.77 7.20 6.39
CA LEU A 53 4.40 6.64 6.39
C LEU A 53 4.04 5.90 5.09
N SER A 54 4.78 6.16 4.02
CA SER A 54 4.60 5.45 2.75
C SER A 54 4.95 3.96 2.83
N ALA A 55 5.87 3.55 3.71
CA ALA A 55 6.28 2.16 3.85
C ALA A 55 5.15 1.25 4.40
N PRO A 56 4.51 1.53 5.56
CA PRO A 56 3.38 0.73 6.04
C PRO A 56 2.18 0.78 5.08
N TYR A 57 1.91 1.93 4.47
CA TYR A 57 0.86 2.06 3.46
C TYR A 57 1.14 1.16 2.25
N ALA A 58 2.37 1.13 1.75
CA ALA A 58 2.80 0.28 0.63
C ALA A 58 2.59 -1.21 0.92
N VAL A 59 2.89 -1.67 2.14
CA VAL A 59 2.65 -3.06 2.56
C VAL A 59 1.15 -3.39 2.58
N CYS A 60 0.32 -2.52 3.17
CA CYS A 60 -1.14 -2.70 3.18
C CYS A 60 -1.71 -2.71 1.74
N LEU A 61 -1.22 -1.81 0.89
CA LEU A 61 -1.62 -1.73 -0.50
C LEU A 61 -1.27 -3.01 -1.28
N ALA A 62 -0.05 -3.53 -1.13
CA ALA A 62 0.38 -4.78 -1.76
C ALA A 62 -0.49 -5.97 -1.35
N ALA A 63 -0.88 -6.03 -0.08
CA ALA A 63 -1.77 -7.06 0.44
C ALA A 63 -3.19 -6.95 -0.14
N ALA A 64 -3.70 -5.73 -0.37
CA ALA A 64 -5.06 -5.49 -0.84
C ALA A 64 -5.22 -5.63 -2.35
N VAL A 65 -4.33 -5.03 -3.16
CA VAL A 65 -4.48 -5.00 -4.63
C VAL A 65 -3.71 -6.11 -5.35
N GLY A 66 -2.80 -6.78 -4.65
CA GLY A 66 -1.92 -7.82 -5.20
C GLY A 66 -0.64 -7.26 -5.82
N PHE A 67 0.34 -8.15 -6.00
CA PHE A 67 1.71 -7.77 -6.35
C PHE A 67 1.84 -6.96 -7.65
N ARG A 68 1.24 -7.45 -8.76
CA ARG A 68 1.41 -6.84 -10.09
C ARG A 68 0.86 -5.42 -10.15
N ARG A 69 -0.36 -5.23 -9.63
CA ARG A 69 -1.03 -3.92 -9.62
C ARG A 69 -0.32 -2.94 -8.67
N TYR A 70 0.06 -3.43 -7.48
CA TYR A 70 0.87 -2.67 -6.54
C TYR A 70 2.20 -2.19 -7.13
N LEU A 71 2.88 -3.06 -7.89
CA LEU A 71 4.16 -2.71 -8.51
C LEU A 71 3.97 -1.58 -9.55
N GLY A 72 2.92 -1.65 -10.36
CA GLY A 72 2.56 -0.58 -11.31
C GLY A 72 2.32 0.76 -10.62
N ILE A 73 1.48 0.78 -9.56
CA ILE A 73 1.23 1.96 -8.72
C ILE A 73 2.56 2.48 -8.13
N GLY A 74 3.41 1.57 -7.67
CA GLY A 74 4.71 1.87 -7.10
C GLY A 74 5.68 2.52 -8.09
N ILE A 75 5.75 2.02 -9.33
CA ILE A 75 6.56 2.61 -10.40
C ILE A 75 6.07 4.02 -10.72
N CYS A 76 4.77 4.19 -10.95
CA CYS A 76 4.18 5.51 -11.22
C CYS A 76 4.48 6.50 -10.10
N SER A 77 4.31 6.10 -8.83
CA SER A 77 4.61 7.00 -7.71
C SER A 77 6.09 7.36 -7.61
N SER A 78 7.02 6.45 -7.94
CA SER A 78 8.46 6.76 -7.97
C SER A 78 8.83 7.72 -9.07
N LEU A 79 8.25 7.55 -10.26
CA LEU A 79 8.47 8.48 -11.39
C LEU A 79 7.96 9.88 -11.05
N ILE A 80 6.76 9.98 -10.47
CA ILE A 80 6.20 11.28 -10.05
C ILE A 80 7.11 11.95 -9.02
N GLN A 81 7.58 11.22 -7.99
CA GLN A 81 8.45 11.76 -6.96
C GLN A 81 9.83 12.16 -7.51
N LEU A 82 10.34 11.45 -8.51
CA LEU A 82 11.57 11.82 -9.21
C LEU A 82 11.38 13.10 -10.03
N LEU A 83 10.26 13.23 -10.77
CA LEU A 83 9.91 14.43 -11.53
C LEU A 83 9.68 15.66 -10.63
N LEU A 84 9.09 15.47 -9.46
CA LEU A 84 8.91 16.52 -8.45
C LEU A 84 10.23 16.90 -7.74
N GLY A 85 11.33 16.21 -8.01
CA GLY A 85 12.61 16.46 -7.36
C GLY A 85 12.67 16.09 -5.88
N THR A 86 11.63 15.44 -5.35
CA THR A 86 11.57 15.03 -3.93
C THR A 86 12.41 13.79 -3.64
N HIS A 87 12.68 12.98 -4.67
CA HIS A 87 13.50 11.78 -4.58
C HIS A 87 14.64 11.81 -5.60
N THR A 88 15.80 11.34 -5.16
CA THR A 88 16.95 11.09 -6.03
C THR A 88 16.82 9.73 -6.72
N ILE A 89 17.62 9.46 -7.76
CA ILE A 89 17.66 8.16 -8.42
C ILE A 89 17.96 7.03 -7.43
N TRP A 90 18.84 7.27 -6.47
CA TRP A 90 19.17 6.32 -5.40
C TRP A 90 17.96 5.99 -4.53
N ASN A 91 17.18 7.00 -4.17
CA ASN A 91 15.95 6.80 -3.37
C ASN A 91 14.91 5.99 -4.16
N VAL A 92 14.80 6.22 -5.47
CA VAL A 92 13.91 5.44 -6.35
C VAL A 92 14.35 3.98 -6.39
N LEU A 93 15.65 3.72 -6.55
CA LEU A 93 16.20 2.36 -6.58
C LEU A 93 15.91 1.61 -5.26
N ILE A 94 16.20 2.24 -4.12
CA ILE A 94 15.93 1.67 -2.78
C ILE A 94 14.43 1.40 -2.61
N ALA A 95 13.58 2.35 -3.03
CA ALA A 95 12.14 2.20 -2.97
C ALA A 95 11.66 1.03 -3.85
N MET A 96 12.26 0.80 -5.02
CA MET A 96 11.93 -0.33 -5.90
C MET A 96 12.33 -1.67 -5.27
N VAL A 97 13.53 -1.77 -4.69
CA VAL A 97 13.96 -2.98 -3.96
C VAL A 97 13.00 -3.28 -2.80
N PHE A 98 12.67 -2.25 -2.00
CA PHE A 98 11.67 -2.40 -0.93
C PHE A 98 10.32 -2.89 -1.47
N ARG A 99 9.82 -2.29 -2.56
CA ARG A 99 8.52 -2.65 -3.14
C ARG A 99 8.49 -4.07 -3.67
N ILE A 100 9.54 -4.50 -4.34
CA ILE A 100 9.63 -5.87 -4.88
C ILE A 100 9.64 -6.87 -3.71
N THR A 101 10.48 -6.67 -2.71
CA THR A 101 10.65 -7.60 -1.59
C THR A 101 9.43 -7.61 -0.66
N ALA A 102 9.04 -6.45 -0.14
CA ALA A 102 7.89 -6.32 0.75
C ALA A 102 6.58 -6.70 0.05
N GLY A 103 6.41 -6.28 -1.21
CA GLY A 103 5.24 -6.59 -2.01
C GLY A 103 5.10 -8.09 -2.31
N ALA A 104 6.21 -8.77 -2.64
CA ALA A 104 6.20 -10.21 -2.88
C ALA A 104 5.82 -11.01 -1.61
N ILE A 105 6.25 -10.56 -0.43
CA ILE A 105 5.93 -11.19 0.85
C ILE A 105 4.46 -10.93 1.23
N ALA A 106 4.02 -9.67 1.16
CA ALA A 106 2.69 -9.24 1.56
C ALA A 106 1.59 -9.81 0.64
N ALA A 107 1.84 -9.87 -0.68
CA ALA A 107 0.84 -10.31 -1.65
C ALA A 107 0.61 -11.83 -1.68
N LYS A 108 1.61 -12.65 -1.31
CA LYS A 108 1.53 -14.14 -1.42
C LYS A 108 0.47 -14.75 -0.51
N LYS A 109 0.39 -14.35 0.76
CA LYS A 109 -0.59 -14.87 1.75
C LYS A 109 -0.95 -13.74 2.73
N PRO A 110 -1.82 -12.81 2.35
CA PRO A 110 -2.18 -11.67 3.17
C PRO A 110 -2.98 -12.05 4.43
N GLU A 111 -3.49 -13.27 4.50
CA GLU A 111 -4.22 -13.81 5.66
C GLU A 111 -3.32 -14.01 6.89
N LYS A 112 -2.01 -14.22 6.68
CA LYS A 112 -1.07 -14.42 7.77
C LYS A 112 -0.54 -13.08 8.26
N ARG A 113 -1.10 -12.57 9.36
CA ARG A 113 -0.70 -11.30 9.99
C ARG A 113 0.83 -11.19 10.20
N LEU A 114 1.47 -12.28 10.63
CA LEU A 114 2.91 -12.31 10.85
C LEU A 114 3.71 -11.99 9.59
N ARG A 115 3.30 -12.51 8.42
CA ARG A 115 3.97 -12.18 7.15
C ARG A 115 3.81 -10.73 6.76
N LEU A 116 2.64 -10.17 7.02
CA LEU A 116 2.37 -8.77 6.75
C LEU A 116 3.23 -7.86 7.62
N LEU A 117 3.37 -8.19 8.92
CA LEU A 117 4.24 -7.47 9.86
C LEU A 117 5.72 -7.55 9.47
N LEU A 118 6.16 -8.72 9.00
CA LEU A 118 7.54 -8.94 8.60
C LEU A 118 7.87 -8.39 7.21
N ALA A 119 6.88 -8.18 6.36
CA ALA A 119 7.10 -7.70 4.99
C ALA A 119 7.82 -6.33 4.95
N GLY A 120 7.43 -5.39 5.81
CA GLY A 120 8.07 -4.08 5.96
C GLY A 120 9.54 -4.19 6.41
N PRO A 121 9.83 -4.78 7.58
CA PRO A 121 11.19 -4.98 8.07
C PRO A 121 12.10 -5.69 7.08
N ILE A 122 11.66 -6.82 6.52
CA ILE A 122 12.46 -7.58 5.53
C ILE A 122 12.70 -6.73 4.27
N GLY A 123 11.66 -6.03 3.77
CA GLY A 123 11.81 -5.14 2.61
C GLY A 123 12.82 -4.02 2.86
N THR A 124 12.78 -3.39 4.03
CA THR A 124 13.73 -2.35 4.44
C THR A 124 15.14 -2.92 4.59
N GLY A 125 15.28 -4.09 5.21
CA GLY A 125 16.56 -4.77 5.34
C GLY A 125 17.22 -5.06 3.98
N CYS A 126 16.47 -5.66 3.06
CA CYS A 126 16.95 -5.92 1.70
C CYS A 126 17.35 -4.63 0.97
N ALA A 127 16.54 -3.57 1.09
CA ALA A 127 16.84 -2.29 0.47
C ALA A 127 18.13 -1.66 1.02
N ARG A 128 18.37 -1.75 2.33
CA ARG A 128 19.61 -1.26 2.97
C ARG A 128 20.84 -2.11 2.62
N LEU A 129 20.68 -3.42 2.47
CA LEU A 129 21.77 -4.29 1.99
C LEU A 129 22.19 -3.96 0.56
N VAL A 130 21.23 -3.74 -0.32
CA VAL A 130 21.52 -3.31 -1.70
C VAL A 130 22.21 -1.96 -1.70
N LEU A 131 21.75 -1.00 -0.90
CA LEU A 131 22.39 0.30 -0.77
C LEU A 131 23.83 0.18 -0.27
N ALA A 132 24.08 -0.62 0.78
CA ALA A 132 25.42 -0.86 1.31
C ALA A 132 26.36 -1.44 0.25
N ALA A 133 25.89 -2.42 -0.53
CA ALA A 133 26.65 -3.02 -1.61
C ALA A 133 27.00 -2.01 -2.72
N MET A 134 26.05 -1.14 -3.08
CA MET A 134 26.26 -0.13 -4.11
C MET A 134 27.22 0.98 -3.70
N LEU A 135 27.09 1.45 -2.45
CA LEU A 135 27.95 2.49 -1.90
C LEU A 135 29.31 1.95 -1.37
N ARG A 136 29.47 0.62 -1.38
CA ARG A 136 30.65 -0.08 -0.81
C ARG A 136 30.95 0.32 0.62
N VAL A 137 29.89 0.52 1.43
CA VAL A 137 29.98 0.83 2.86
C VAL A 137 29.56 -0.38 3.69
N PRO A 138 30.04 -0.48 4.94
CA PRO A 138 29.63 -1.58 5.82
C PRO A 138 28.11 -1.59 6.02
N ALA A 139 27.48 -2.76 5.86
CA ALA A 139 26.03 -2.92 5.94
C ALA A 139 25.49 -2.78 7.38
N LEU A 140 26.31 -3.14 8.38
CA LEU A 140 25.87 -3.19 9.78
C LEU A 140 25.35 -1.84 10.31
N PRO A 141 26.08 -0.72 10.18
CA PRO A 141 25.60 0.58 10.64
C PRO A 141 24.34 1.04 9.89
N LEU A 142 24.23 0.75 8.58
CA LEU A 142 23.02 1.08 7.80
C LEU A 142 21.80 0.30 8.29
N LEU A 143 21.98 -0.98 8.60
CA LEU A 143 20.92 -1.83 9.16
C LEU A 143 20.54 -1.38 10.56
N ALA A 144 21.51 -1.09 11.42
CA ALA A 144 21.27 -0.63 12.78
C ALA A 144 20.47 0.70 12.79
N ALA A 145 20.84 1.65 11.93
CA ALA A 145 20.11 2.90 11.77
C ALA A 145 18.66 2.70 11.24
N ALA A 146 18.41 1.61 10.51
CA ALA A 146 17.08 1.33 9.96
C ALA A 146 16.14 0.60 10.95
N VAL A 147 16.67 0.00 12.04
CA VAL A 147 15.87 -0.78 13.01
C VAL A 147 14.67 -0.01 13.56
N PRO A 148 14.79 1.25 14.01
CA PRO A 148 13.65 2.00 14.51
C PRO A 148 12.55 2.17 13.43
N GLY A 149 12.95 2.45 12.17
CA GLY A 149 12.04 2.53 11.05
C GLY A 149 11.36 1.20 10.69
N MET A 150 12.06 0.06 10.86
CA MET A 150 11.50 -1.28 10.67
C MET A 150 10.41 -1.57 11.70
N ILE A 151 10.67 -1.25 12.98
CA ILE A 151 9.70 -1.43 14.07
C ILE A 151 8.48 -0.53 13.82
N PHE A 152 8.71 0.74 13.51
CA PHE A 152 7.66 1.68 13.15
C PHE A 152 6.78 1.16 12.01
N THR A 153 7.40 0.68 10.93
CA THR A 153 6.67 0.13 9.77
C THR A 153 5.82 -1.08 10.17
N ALA A 154 6.35 -1.98 10.99
CA ALA A 154 5.61 -3.15 11.47
C ALA A 154 4.40 -2.76 12.32
N VAL A 155 4.58 -1.86 13.29
CA VAL A 155 3.51 -1.38 14.18
C VAL A 155 2.44 -0.63 13.39
N CYS A 156 2.85 0.31 12.55
CA CYS A 156 1.90 1.06 11.70
C CYS A 156 1.14 0.16 10.74
N THR A 157 1.80 -0.85 10.15
CA THR A 157 1.14 -1.85 9.31
C THR A 157 0.08 -2.62 10.09
N ALA A 158 0.37 -3.02 11.33
CA ALA A 158 -0.60 -3.71 12.19
C ALA A 158 -1.84 -2.88 12.48
N LEU A 159 -1.66 -1.57 12.73
CA LEU A 159 -2.73 -0.63 13.05
C LEU A 159 -3.55 -0.25 11.81
N PHE A 160 -2.88 0.03 10.69
CA PHE A 160 -3.55 0.50 9.48
C PHE A 160 -4.22 -0.62 8.67
N TYR A 161 -3.71 -1.84 8.73
CA TYR A 161 -4.22 -2.95 7.94
C TYR A 161 -5.73 -3.21 8.12
N PRO A 162 -6.30 -3.29 9.34
CA PRO A 162 -7.73 -3.50 9.51
C PRO A 162 -8.58 -2.33 8.97
N ALA A 163 -8.12 -1.10 9.15
CA ALA A 163 -8.79 0.08 8.60
C ALA A 163 -8.73 0.07 7.07
N PHE A 164 -7.57 -0.27 6.50
CA PHE A 164 -7.37 -0.38 5.07
C PHE A 164 -8.25 -1.48 4.45
N CYS A 165 -8.37 -2.64 5.10
CA CYS A 165 -9.27 -3.71 4.66
C CYS A 165 -10.73 -3.27 4.61
N ARG A 166 -11.20 -2.51 5.60
CA ARG A 166 -12.57 -1.95 5.63
C ARG A 166 -12.80 -0.98 4.49
N ALA A 167 -11.89 -0.03 4.30
CA ALA A 167 -11.94 0.94 3.22
C ALA A 167 -11.90 0.27 1.84
N ALA A 168 -11.03 -0.71 1.65
CA ALA A 168 -10.93 -1.48 0.40
C ALA A 168 -12.20 -2.29 0.12
N ALA A 169 -12.84 -2.86 1.14
CA ALA A 169 -14.10 -3.57 0.99
C ALA A 169 -15.24 -2.63 0.57
N GLN A 170 -15.30 -1.42 1.15
CA GLN A 170 -16.29 -0.40 0.77
C GLN A 170 -16.06 0.14 -0.65
N ALA A 171 -14.80 0.29 -1.06
CA ALA A 171 -14.44 0.72 -2.40
C ALA A 171 -14.65 -0.36 -3.49
N GLY A 172 -15.16 -1.55 -3.12
CA GLY A 172 -15.47 -2.62 -4.06
C GLY A 172 -14.24 -3.18 -4.78
N PHE A 173 -13.07 -3.17 -4.14
CA PHE A 173 -11.87 -3.77 -4.72
C PHE A 173 -12.11 -5.27 -4.98
N PRO A 174 -12.22 -5.71 -6.24
CA PRO A 174 -12.28 -7.12 -6.54
C PRO A 174 -10.90 -7.69 -6.27
N ARG A 175 -10.72 -8.28 -5.12
CA ARG A 175 -9.54 -9.08 -4.84
C ARG A 175 -9.57 -10.29 -5.77
N PHE A 176 -8.48 -10.54 -6.47
CA PHE A 176 -8.26 -11.80 -7.15
C PHE A 176 -8.29 -12.93 -6.09
N GLY A 177 -9.46 -13.58 -5.96
CA GLY A 177 -9.70 -14.69 -5.07
C GLY A 177 -10.00 -14.31 -3.62
N LYS A 178 -11.28 -14.40 -3.24
CA LYS A 178 -11.91 -14.38 -1.91
C LYS A 178 -11.63 -13.14 -1.01
N PRO A 179 -12.68 -12.50 -0.49
CA PRO A 179 -12.50 -11.45 0.50
C PRO A 179 -11.71 -12.01 1.67
N VAL A 180 -10.67 -11.26 2.11
CA VAL A 180 -10.06 -11.55 3.41
C VAL A 180 -11.16 -11.40 4.43
N PRO A 181 -11.48 -12.43 5.20
CA PRO A 181 -12.38 -12.23 6.32
C PRO A 181 -11.66 -11.30 7.29
N CYS A 182 -11.97 -10.00 7.22
CA CYS A 182 -11.82 -9.16 8.39
C CYS A 182 -12.63 -9.89 9.45
N ARG A 183 -11.96 -10.52 10.39
CA ARG A 183 -12.60 -11.23 11.50
C ARG A 183 -13.55 -10.21 12.13
N GLN A 184 -14.81 -10.26 11.70
CA GLN A 184 -15.90 -9.65 12.46
C GLN A 184 -15.75 -10.28 13.84
N SER A 185 -15.45 -9.44 14.83
CA SER A 185 -15.66 -9.81 16.21
C SER A 185 -17.12 -10.28 16.28
N HIS A 186 -17.30 -11.62 16.31
CA HIS A 186 -18.62 -12.19 16.57
C HIS A 186 -19.12 -11.52 17.85
N PRO A 187 -20.28 -10.87 17.86
CA PRO A 187 -20.95 -10.60 19.10
C PRO A 187 -21.23 -11.98 19.70
N GLU A 188 -20.71 -12.16 20.89
CA GLU A 188 -20.91 -13.28 21.77
C GLU A 188 -22.40 -13.66 21.75
N LYS A 189 -22.70 -14.83 21.16
CA LYS A 189 -24.04 -15.41 21.26
C LYS A 189 -24.23 -15.73 22.73
N THR A 190 -24.92 -14.83 23.42
CA THR A 190 -25.50 -15.08 24.75
C THR A 190 -26.33 -16.35 24.67
N TYR A 191 -25.79 -17.44 25.18
CA TYR A 191 -26.52 -18.68 25.41
C TYR A 191 -27.57 -18.38 26.50
N ARG A 192 -28.77 -18.12 26.07
CA ARG A 192 -29.94 -18.09 26.96
C ARG A 192 -30.34 -19.54 27.15
N GLY A 193 -29.91 -20.12 28.29
CA GLY A 193 -30.38 -21.40 28.76
C GLY A 193 -31.88 -21.35 29.10
N LYS A 194 -32.56 -22.42 28.72
CA LYS A 194 -33.70 -22.97 29.40
C LYS A 194 -33.44 -24.44 29.62
#